data_b2d848df4e4772892e5eb7f0efd9c41d
#
_entry.id   b2d848df4e4772892e5eb7f0efd9c41d
#
_cell.length_a   1.000
_cell.length_b   1.000
_cell.length_c   1.000
_cell.angle_alpha   90.00
_cell.angle_beta   90.00
_cell.angle_gamma   90.00
#
_symmetry.space_group_name_H-M   'P 1'
#
loop_
_entity.id
_entity.type
_entity.pdbx_description
1 polymer ?
#
loop_
_entity_poly.entity_id
_entity_poly.type
_entity_poly.pdbx_seq_one_letter_code
_entity_poly.pdbx_strand_id
1 'polypeptide(L)'
;MAEIESGKRIKKTFLDFEAPIAELAEKIEQLRYVQNDSTVDISEEISRLQRKENELTRSIYTSLSPVQIWHVSRHPQRPHTLDYIKGIFTDFQELHGDRHYADDPAIVGGLARFNGEAVMVIGHQKGRDAKEKMYRNFGMVMPLSL
;
A
#
# COMPACT_ATOMS: atom_id res chain seq x y z
N MET A 1 -12.18 15.02 -14.22
CA MET A 1 -11.47 13.92 -14.88
C MET A 1 -10.01 14.04 -14.46
N ALA A 2 -9.56 13.19 -13.54
CA ALA A 2 -8.16 13.15 -13.15
C ALA A 2 -7.44 12.26 -14.16
N GLU A 3 -6.47 12.83 -14.86
CA GLU A 3 -5.55 12.11 -15.74
C GLU A 3 -4.79 11.09 -14.88
N ILE A 4 -4.99 9.82 -15.22
CA ILE A 4 -4.17 8.73 -14.70
C ILE A 4 -2.81 8.89 -15.38
N GLU A 5 -1.83 9.43 -14.63
CA GLU A 5 -0.45 9.46 -15.10
C GLU A 5 0.03 8.03 -15.42
N SER A 6 0.23 7.84 -16.69
CA SER A 6 0.69 6.65 -17.37
C SER A 6 2.08 6.21 -16.86
N GLY A 7 2.19 4.97 -16.39
CA GLY A 7 3.33 4.17 -16.80
C GLY A 7 4.51 4.01 -15.86
N LYS A 8 4.45 4.33 -14.57
CA LYS A 8 5.49 3.87 -13.64
C LYS A 8 5.02 2.58 -12.96
N ARG A 9 5.38 1.41 -13.55
CA ARG A 9 5.15 0.11 -12.91
C ARG A 9 5.78 0.15 -11.52
N ILE A 10 4.96 0.13 -10.49
CA ILE A 10 5.42 0.05 -9.10
C ILE A 10 6.11 -1.31 -8.95
N LYS A 11 7.42 -1.30 -8.73
CA LYS A 11 8.19 -2.52 -8.47
C LYS A 11 7.62 -3.15 -7.20
N LYS A 12 7.04 -4.35 -7.31
CA LYS A 12 6.54 -5.09 -6.15
C LYS A 12 7.71 -5.39 -5.22
N THR A 13 7.57 -5.08 -3.95
CA THR A 13 8.50 -5.47 -2.90
C THR A 13 7.96 -6.76 -2.28
N PHE A 14 8.79 -7.78 -2.23
CA PHE A 14 8.45 -9.07 -1.61
C PHE A 14 9.11 -9.19 -0.25
N LEU A 15 8.43 -9.84 0.67
CA LEU A 15 8.99 -10.23 1.97
C LEU A 15 9.80 -11.53 1.82
N ASP A 16 10.69 -11.83 2.75
CA ASP A 16 11.61 -12.98 2.65
C ASP A 16 10.88 -14.31 2.41
N PHE A 17 9.76 -14.53 3.07
CA PHE A 17 8.96 -15.75 2.91
C PHE A 17 8.16 -15.80 1.59
N GLU A 18 8.08 -14.70 0.86
CA GLU A 18 7.46 -14.58 -0.46
C GLU A 18 8.45 -14.85 -1.61
N ALA A 19 9.72 -15.20 -1.31
CA ALA A 19 10.74 -15.46 -2.32
C ALA A 19 10.26 -16.43 -3.44
N PRO A 20 9.56 -17.54 -3.16
CA PRO A 20 9.07 -18.43 -4.21
C PRO A 20 8.02 -17.77 -5.12
N ILE A 21 7.22 -16.83 -4.60
CA ILE A 21 6.27 -16.04 -5.39
C ILE A 21 7.03 -15.04 -6.27
N ALA A 22 8.05 -14.39 -5.71
CA ALA A 22 8.89 -13.45 -6.43
C ALA A 22 9.60 -14.10 -7.65
N GLU A 23 10.14 -15.31 -7.48
CA GLU A 23 10.75 -16.08 -8.56
C GLU A 23 9.78 -16.40 -9.70
N LEU A 24 8.52 -16.76 -9.39
CA LEU A 24 7.49 -16.99 -10.39
C LEU A 24 7.09 -15.70 -11.09
N ALA A 25 6.92 -14.62 -10.33
CA ALA A 25 6.58 -13.31 -10.89
C ALA A 25 7.67 -12.81 -11.86
N GLU A 26 8.94 -13.00 -11.52
CA GLU A 26 10.07 -12.64 -12.39
C GLU A 26 10.06 -13.47 -13.70
N LYS A 27 9.85 -14.77 -13.61
CA LYS A 27 9.73 -15.65 -14.79
C LYS A 27 8.59 -15.22 -15.70
N ILE A 28 7.44 -14.86 -15.14
CA ILE A 28 6.29 -14.38 -15.90
C ILE A 28 6.64 -13.07 -16.62
N GLU A 29 7.32 -12.14 -15.96
CA GLU A 29 7.73 -10.88 -16.60
C GLU A 29 8.78 -11.09 -17.70
N GLN A 30 9.72 -12.02 -17.51
CA GLN A 30 10.68 -12.40 -18.55
C GLN A 30 9.98 -12.97 -19.79
N LEU A 31 9.02 -13.88 -19.61
CA LEU A 31 8.25 -14.45 -20.72
C LEU A 31 7.41 -13.39 -21.44
N ARG A 32 6.79 -12.46 -20.72
CA ARG A 32 6.05 -11.33 -21.32
C ARG A 32 6.96 -10.45 -22.16
N TYR A 33 8.19 -10.22 -21.71
CA TYR A 33 9.16 -9.45 -22.49
C TYR A 33 9.51 -10.17 -23.80
N VAL A 34 9.80 -11.49 -23.74
CA VAL A 34 10.09 -12.31 -24.93
C VAL A 34 8.89 -12.38 -25.87
N GLN A 35 7.67 -12.47 -25.37
CA GLN A 35 6.45 -12.49 -26.19
C GLN A 35 6.27 -11.20 -27.00
N ASN A 36 6.62 -10.05 -26.40
CA ASN A 36 6.53 -8.77 -27.12
C ASN A 36 7.58 -8.62 -28.24
N ASP A 37 8.67 -9.37 -28.15
CA ASP A 37 9.83 -9.26 -29.06
C ASP A 37 9.90 -10.40 -30.11
N SER A 38 9.04 -11.43 -29.96
CA SER A 38 9.03 -12.61 -30.82
C SER A 38 7.63 -12.93 -31.36
N THR A 39 7.58 -13.65 -32.49
CA THR A 39 6.35 -14.15 -33.11
C THR A 39 5.81 -15.45 -32.48
N VAL A 40 6.46 -15.92 -31.38
CA VAL A 40 6.09 -17.15 -30.71
C VAL A 40 4.99 -16.88 -29.68
N ASP A 41 3.87 -17.56 -29.80
CA ASP A 41 2.78 -17.48 -28.83
C ASP A 41 3.09 -18.34 -27.60
N ILE A 42 3.39 -17.67 -26.48
CA ILE A 42 3.67 -18.27 -25.16
C ILE A 42 2.57 -17.95 -24.14
N SER A 43 1.41 -17.49 -24.59
CA SER A 43 0.29 -17.08 -23.73
C SER A 43 -0.19 -18.19 -22.81
N GLU A 44 -0.16 -19.43 -23.28
CA GLU A 44 -0.59 -20.61 -22.53
C GLU A 44 0.35 -20.89 -21.33
N GLU A 45 1.66 -20.79 -21.56
CA GLU A 45 2.66 -20.95 -20.49
C GLU A 45 2.58 -19.83 -19.46
N ILE A 46 2.43 -18.57 -19.89
CA ILE A 46 2.20 -17.43 -18.97
C ILE A 46 0.95 -17.69 -18.12
N SER A 47 -0.15 -18.13 -18.73
CA SER A 47 -1.39 -18.43 -18.01
C SER A 47 -1.22 -19.57 -17.00
N ARG A 48 -0.42 -20.59 -17.34
CA ARG A 48 -0.08 -21.69 -16.44
C ARG A 48 0.73 -21.22 -15.23
N LEU A 49 1.75 -20.39 -15.46
CA LEU A 49 2.58 -19.83 -14.40
C LEU A 49 1.80 -18.87 -13.49
N GLN A 50 0.89 -18.07 -14.03
CA GLN A 50 0.01 -17.22 -13.23
C GLN A 50 -0.92 -18.02 -12.32
N ARG A 51 -1.48 -19.13 -12.81
CA ARG A 51 -2.28 -20.01 -11.95
C ARG A 51 -1.43 -20.59 -10.82
N LYS A 52 -0.21 -21.04 -11.12
CA LYS A 52 0.71 -21.56 -10.13
C LYS A 52 1.14 -20.50 -9.10
N GLU A 53 1.38 -19.25 -9.54
CA GLU A 53 1.66 -18.12 -8.66
C GLU A 53 0.50 -17.89 -7.68
N ASN A 54 -0.73 -17.87 -8.17
CA ASN A 54 -1.93 -17.69 -7.34
C ASN A 54 -2.14 -18.84 -6.33
N GLU A 55 -1.93 -20.08 -6.74
CA GLU A 55 -2.02 -21.25 -5.85
C GLU A 55 -0.96 -21.21 -4.77
N LEU A 56 0.28 -20.89 -5.14
CA LEU A 56 1.39 -20.76 -4.19
C LEU A 56 1.16 -19.62 -3.21
N THR A 57 0.70 -18.47 -3.70
CA THR A 57 0.34 -17.32 -2.86
C THR A 57 -0.72 -17.74 -1.83
N ARG A 58 -1.80 -18.37 -2.29
CA ARG A 58 -2.85 -18.85 -1.40
C ARG A 58 -2.31 -19.84 -0.35
N SER A 59 -1.49 -20.78 -0.76
CA SER A 59 -0.89 -21.76 0.14
C SER A 59 -0.04 -21.11 1.23
N ILE A 60 0.85 -20.19 0.85
CA ILE A 60 1.72 -19.47 1.80
C ILE A 60 0.88 -18.63 2.77
N TYR A 61 -0.07 -17.84 2.26
CA TYR A 61 -0.86 -16.93 3.08
C TYR A 61 -1.90 -17.62 3.97
N THR A 62 -2.25 -18.86 3.70
CA THR A 62 -3.15 -19.66 4.57
C THR A 62 -2.44 -20.15 5.83
N SER A 63 -1.10 -20.25 5.83
CA SER A 63 -0.33 -20.85 6.92
C SER A 63 0.77 -19.95 7.47
N LEU A 64 0.54 -18.64 7.51
CA LEU A 64 1.51 -17.68 8.04
C LEU A 64 1.77 -17.87 9.53
N SER A 65 3.04 -17.83 9.91
CA SER A 65 3.43 -17.73 11.33
C SER A 65 3.11 -16.34 11.90
N PRO A 66 3.00 -16.18 13.24
CA PRO A 66 2.77 -14.88 13.87
C PRO A 66 3.79 -13.80 13.45
N VAL A 67 5.05 -14.20 13.28
CA VAL A 67 6.12 -13.28 12.82
C VAL A 67 5.88 -12.85 11.37
N GLN A 68 5.47 -13.75 10.49
CA GLN A 68 5.14 -13.43 9.10
C GLN A 68 3.91 -12.51 9.02
N ILE A 69 2.89 -12.73 9.84
CA ILE A 69 1.73 -11.84 9.95
C ILE A 69 2.18 -10.43 10.37
N TRP A 70 3.09 -10.34 11.35
CA TRP A 70 3.66 -9.06 11.77
C TRP A 70 4.41 -8.37 10.62
N HIS A 71 5.22 -9.08 9.82
CA HIS A 71 5.89 -8.53 8.65
C HIS A 71 4.89 -8.03 7.60
N VAL A 72 3.84 -8.80 7.28
CA VAL A 72 2.78 -8.37 6.35
C VAL A 72 2.08 -7.11 6.84
N SER A 73 1.80 -7.00 8.15
CA SER A 73 1.15 -5.80 8.71
C SER A 73 2.01 -4.53 8.57
N ARG A 74 3.32 -4.69 8.43
CA ARG A 74 4.31 -3.60 8.30
C ARG A 74 4.94 -3.51 6.91
N HIS A 75 4.30 -4.10 5.92
CA HIS A 75 4.81 -4.10 4.54
C HIS A 75 5.08 -2.67 4.05
N PRO A 76 6.25 -2.38 3.42
CA PRO A 76 6.63 -1.02 3.01
C PRO A 76 5.65 -0.36 2.03
N GLN A 77 4.98 -1.16 1.21
CA GLN A 77 4.00 -0.68 0.22
C GLN A 77 2.56 -0.64 0.74
N ARG A 78 2.35 -0.90 2.04
CA ARG A 78 1.01 -0.79 2.62
C ARG A 78 0.54 0.67 2.58
N PRO A 79 -0.72 0.93 2.17
CA PRO A 79 -1.27 2.27 2.21
C PRO A 79 -1.26 2.85 3.62
N HIS A 80 -1.03 4.15 3.73
CA HIS A 80 -1.13 4.93 4.96
C HIS A 80 -2.46 5.68 5.00
N THR A 81 -2.78 6.34 6.11
CA THR A 81 -4.04 7.05 6.33
C THR A 81 -4.37 8.04 5.20
N LEU A 82 -3.41 8.86 4.78
CA LEU A 82 -3.62 9.80 3.68
C LEU A 82 -3.91 9.14 2.32
N ASP A 83 -3.40 7.92 2.08
CA ASP A 83 -3.70 7.18 0.85
C ASP A 83 -5.16 6.70 0.86
N TYR A 84 -5.63 6.22 2.02
CA TYR A 84 -7.04 5.84 2.19
C TYR A 84 -7.96 7.04 2.06
N ILE A 85 -7.60 8.18 2.67
CA ILE A 85 -8.39 9.41 2.56
C ILE A 85 -8.55 9.81 1.09
N LYS A 86 -7.45 9.84 0.33
CA LYS A 86 -7.47 10.20 -1.09
C LYS A 86 -8.22 9.19 -1.98
N GLY A 87 -8.22 7.92 -1.61
CA GLY A 87 -8.80 6.85 -2.43
C GLY A 87 -10.27 6.55 -2.14
N ILE A 88 -10.77 6.89 -0.95
CA ILE A 88 -12.09 6.47 -0.47
C ILE A 88 -13.03 7.65 -0.26
N PHE A 89 -12.52 8.79 0.20
CA PHE A 89 -13.33 9.94 0.60
C PHE A 89 -13.26 11.06 -0.42
N THR A 90 -14.32 11.90 -0.44
CA THR A 90 -14.37 13.16 -1.18
C THR A 90 -14.48 14.34 -0.23
N ASP A 91 -14.15 15.56 -0.72
CA ASP A 91 -14.28 16.82 0.02
C ASP A 91 -13.59 16.80 1.39
N PHE A 92 -12.43 16.13 1.49
CA PHE A 92 -11.69 16.07 2.75
C PHE A 92 -11.14 17.46 3.12
N GLN A 93 -11.49 17.91 4.32
CA GLN A 93 -10.98 19.11 4.95
C GLN A 93 -10.27 18.72 6.25
N GLU A 94 -8.95 18.83 6.26
CA GLU A 94 -8.14 18.56 7.43
C GLU A 94 -8.39 19.62 8.51
N LEU A 95 -8.50 19.17 9.75
CA LEU A 95 -8.62 20.00 10.93
C LEU A 95 -7.32 19.93 11.73
N HIS A 96 -6.83 21.08 12.16
CA HIS A 96 -5.57 21.20 12.88
C HIS A 96 -5.82 21.73 14.29
N GLY A 97 -5.62 20.84 15.29
CA GLY A 97 -5.70 21.18 16.69
C GLY A 97 -6.93 21.99 17.14
N ASP A 98 -7.02 22.23 18.41
CA ASP A 98 -8.06 23.08 19.02
C ASP A 98 -7.59 24.52 19.29
N ARG A 99 -6.36 24.86 18.88
CA ARG A 99 -5.65 26.12 19.15
C ARG A 99 -5.26 26.29 20.64
N HIS A 100 -5.36 25.25 21.43
CA HIS A 100 -5.05 25.32 22.85
C HIS A 100 -3.56 25.15 23.13
N TYR A 101 -2.91 24.22 22.44
CA TYR A 101 -1.49 23.93 22.62
C TYR A 101 -0.74 23.85 21.28
N ALA A 102 -0.83 22.75 20.58
CA ALA A 102 -0.12 22.52 19.31
C ALA A 102 -0.85 21.49 18.46
N ASP A 103 -0.64 21.57 17.15
CA ASP A 103 -1.04 20.53 16.22
C ASP A 103 -0.08 19.34 16.31
N ASP A 104 -0.59 18.12 16.19
CA ASP A 104 0.22 16.91 16.16
C ASP A 104 0.24 16.29 14.77
N PRO A 105 1.35 16.40 14.05
CA PRO A 105 1.44 15.84 12.70
C PRO A 105 1.36 14.31 12.64
N ALA A 106 1.42 13.60 13.79
CA ALA A 106 1.25 12.16 13.87
C ALA A 106 -0.20 11.73 13.63
N ILE A 107 -1.18 12.64 13.85
CA ILE A 107 -2.60 12.41 13.57
C ILE A 107 -3.04 13.24 12.38
N VAL A 108 -3.85 12.63 11.53
CA VAL A 108 -4.60 13.32 10.47
C VAL A 108 -6.07 13.16 10.80
N GLY A 109 -6.76 14.27 10.99
CA GLY A 109 -8.18 14.30 11.29
C GLY A 109 -8.90 15.35 10.45
N GLY A 110 -10.14 15.10 10.09
CA GLY A 110 -10.90 16.05 9.31
C GLY A 110 -12.28 15.59 8.91
N LEU A 111 -13.04 16.51 8.36
CA LEU A 111 -14.34 16.24 7.77
C LEU A 111 -14.18 15.75 6.33
N ALA A 112 -14.98 14.78 5.93
CA ALA A 112 -14.99 14.24 4.58
C ALA A 112 -16.40 13.78 4.20
N ARG A 113 -16.55 13.32 2.95
CA ARG A 113 -17.75 12.62 2.50
C ARG A 113 -17.40 11.19 2.11
N PHE A 114 -18.23 10.26 2.57
CA PHE A 114 -18.19 8.87 2.16
C PHE A 114 -19.57 8.51 1.57
N ASN A 115 -19.59 8.15 0.29
CA ASN A 115 -20.84 7.91 -0.46
C ASN A 115 -21.87 9.06 -0.34
N GLY A 116 -21.38 10.31 -0.28
CA GLY A 116 -22.21 11.51 -0.15
C GLY A 116 -22.57 11.88 1.29
N GLU A 117 -22.38 11.01 2.27
CA GLU A 117 -22.63 11.29 3.68
C GLU A 117 -21.42 11.96 4.34
N ALA A 118 -21.69 12.92 5.24
CA ALA A 118 -20.65 13.60 6.01
C ALA A 118 -20.11 12.68 7.11
N VAL A 119 -18.80 12.56 7.17
CA VAL A 119 -18.10 11.72 8.16
C VAL A 119 -16.91 12.48 8.75
N MET A 120 -16.54 12.14 9.98
CA MET A 120 -15.26 12.50 10.57
C MET A 120 -14.29 11.36 10.31
N VAL A 121 -13.11 11.67 9.75
CA VAL A 121 -12.03 10.72 9.51
C VAL A 121 -10.87 11.08 10.42
N ILE A 122 -10.37 10.10 11.18
CA ILE A 122 -9.23 10.27 12.08
C ILE A 122 -8.31 9.06 11.90
N GLY A 123 -7.00 9.30 11.80
CA GLY A 123 -6.03 8.22 11.70
C GLY A 123 -4.59 8.65 11.93
N HIS A 124 -3.76 7.71 12.34
CA HIS A 124 -2.32 7.93 12.46
C HIS A 124 -1.65 7.96 11.09
N GLN A 125 -0.77 8.92 10.88
CA GLN A 125 0.08 9.02 9.70
C GLN A 125 1.54 8.80 10.10
N LYS A 126 2.14 7.75 9.58
CA LYS A 126 3.50 7.34 9.98
C LYS A 126 4.62 8.03 9.17
N GLY A 127 4.34 8.38 7.94
CA GLY A 127 5.35 8.84 6.98
C GLY A 127 6.05 7.70 6.22
N ARG A 128 6.47 7.98 4.98
CA ARG A 128 7.11 6.99 4.08
C ARG A 128 8.63 7.10 4.10
N ASP A 129 9.17 8.29 3.92
CA ASP A 129 10.60 8.55 3.97
C ASP A 129 11.07 8.99 5.36
N ALA A 130 12.39 9.14 5.53
CA ALA A 130 12.99 9.50 6.82
C ALA A 130 12.54 10.88 7.30
N LYS A 131 12.43 11.86 6.38
CA LYS A 131 12.02 13.24 6.71
C LYS A 131 10.57 13.27 7.17
N GLU A 132 9.66 12.61 6.43
CA GLU A 132 8.26 12.53 6.80
C GLU A 132 8.05 11.75 8.10
N LYS A 133 8.79 10.65 8.31
CA LYS A 133 8.74 9.90 9.57
C LYS A 133 9.16 10.75 10.77
N MET A 134 10.22 11.53 10.65
CA MET A 134 10.65 12.45 11.72
C MET A 134 9.60 13.53 11.97
N TYR A 135 9.09 14.18 10.93
CA TYR A 135 8.05 15.21 11.04
C TYR A 135 6.79 14.69 11.73
N ARG A 136 6.38 13.46 11.42
CA ARG A 136 5.19 12.82 12.00
C ARG A 136 5.48 11.99 13.25
N ASN A 137 6.62 12.20 13.88
CA ASN A 137 7.06 11.46 15.07
C ASN A 137 6.82 9.94 14.95
N PHE A 138 7.07 9.36 13.76
CA PHE A 138 6.83 7.95 13.45
C PHE A 138 5.37 7.47 13.66
N GLY A 139 4.41 8.38 13.67
CA GLY A 139 3.00 8.11 13.97
C GLY A 139 2.71 7.96 15.45
N MET A 140 3.65 8.35 16.32
CA MET A 140 3.47 8.37 17.77
C MET A 140 2.94 9.75 18.21
N VAL A 141 1.78 9.76 18.84
CA VAL A 141 1.11 10.96 19.33
C VAL A 141 1.83 11.50 20.56
N MET A 142 1.96 12.82 20.65
CA MET A 142 2.47 13.47 21.86
C MET A 142 1.38 13.53 22.95
N PRO A 143 1.72 13.32 24.25
CA PRO A 143 0.72 13.24 25.32
C PRO A 143 -0.12 14.51 25.53
N LEU A 144 0.36 15.67 25.05
CA LEU A 144 -0.29 16.98 25.22
C LEU A 144 -1.10 17.43 24.01
N SER A 145 -1.19 16.62 22.97
CA SER A 145 -1.88 16.97 21.72
C SER A 145 -3.25 16.28 21.55
N LEU A 146 -3.76 15.72 22.64
CA LEU A 146 -5.09 15.08 22.68
C LEU A 146 -6.10 15.96 23.38
#